data_b0b912d3044fadb82436503dd2e65e4d
#
_entry.id   b0b912d3044fadb82436503dd2e65e4d
#
_cell.length_a   1.000
_cell.length_b   1.000
_cell.length_c   1.000
_cell.angle_alpha   90.00
_cell.angle_beta   90.00
_cell.angle_gamma   90.00
#
_symmetry.space_group_name_H-M   'P 1'
#
loop_
_entity.id
_entity.type
_entity.pdbx_description
1 polymer ?
#
loop_
_entity_poly.entity_id
_entity_poly.type
_entity_poly.pdbx_seq_one_letter_code
_entity_poly.pdbx_strand_id
1 'polypeptide(L)'
;MLSDYGKGVLTPRVTQQLITRARAAEVPIIVDPKGGDYSAYRGASVVTPNRRELAEASGMPVTTLAEVEAAARALADGCGLEHVLVTLSQDGMILVPAGGAPIDTVSASARAVFDVSGAGDTVVATLAAGLAGGLAMSWAIRLANAAAGVV
;
A
#
# COMPACT_ATOMS: atom_id res chain seq x y z
N MET A 1 6.92 -1.38 9.55
CA MET A 1 6.98 -0.91 8.16
C MET A 1 8.22 -1.46 7.47
N LEU A 2 8.10 -1.94 6.25
CA LEU A 2 9.18 -2.37 5.37
C LEU A 2 9.15 -1.48 4.12
N SER A 3 10.23 -0.79 3.80
CA SER A 3 10.37 -0.03 2.55
C SER A 3 11.40 -0.74 1.67
N ASP A 4 10.95 -1.28 0.55
CA ASP A 4 11.80 -2.04 -0.37
C ASP A 4 12.28 -1.13 -1.51
N TYR A 5 13.58 -1.06 -1.68
CA TYR A 5 14.23 -0.32 -2.77
C TYR A 5 14.87 -1.27 -3.81
N GLY A 6 14.66 -2.58 -3.68
CA GLY A 6 15.24 -3.57 -4.57
C GLY A 6 16.77 -3.67 -4.47
N LYS A 7 17.35 -3.24 -3.32
CA LYS A 7 18.81 -3.19 -3.12
C LYS A 7 19.37 -4.35 -2.30
N GLY A 8 18.57 -5.42 -2.14
CA GLY A 8 19.02 -6.68 -1.54
C GLY A 8 18.98 -6.74 0.00
N VAL A 9 18.55 -5.67 0.70
CA VAL A 9 18.34 -5.70 2.15
C VAL A 9 17.12 -6.55 2.50
N LEU A 10 16.00 -6.31 1.82
CA LEU A 10 14.77 -7.09 1.95
C LEU A 10 14.78 -8.26 0.97
N THR A 11 15.56 -9.29 1.30
CA THR A 11 15.48 -10.54 0.54
C THR A 11 14.13 -11.24 0.81
N PRO A 12 13.60 -12.09 -0.09
CA PRO A 12 12.34 -12.80 0.13
C PRO A 12 12.31 -13.55 1.46
N ARG A 13 13.44 -14.17 1.85
CA ARG A 13 13.57 -14.88 3.12
C ARG A 13 13.44 -13.94 4.33
N VAL A 14 14.14 -12.80 4.32
CA VAL A 14 14.09 -11.82 5.42
C VAL A 14 12.70 -11.22 5.52
N THR A 15 12.11 -10.83 4.40
CA THR A 15 10.77 -10.27 4.34
C THR A 15 9.73 -11.23 4.92
N GLN A 16 9.76 -12.50 4.51
CA GLN A 16 8.82 -13.51 5.03
C GLN A 16 9.02 -13.80 6.52
N GLN A 17 10.26 -13.79 7.00
CA GLN A 17 10.52 -13.95 8.44
C GLN A 17 9.95 -12.78 9.25
N LEU A 18 10.09 -11.53 8.76
CA LEU A 18 9.55 -10.35 9.42
C LEU A 18 8.01 -10.36 9.42
N ILE A 19 7.39 -10.71 8.28
CA ILE A 19 5.93 -10.82 8.16
C ILE A 19 5.40 -11.89 9.12
N THR A 20 6.01 -13.07 9.14
CA THR A 20 5.60 -14.16 10.03
C THR A 20 5.68 -13.75 11.50
N ARG A 21 6.76 -13.08 11.91
CA ARG A 21 6.93 -12.60 13.30
C ARG A 21 5.93 -11.51 13.66
N ALA A 22 5.68 -10.57 12.76
CA ALA A 22 4.71 -9.49 12.96
C ALA A 22 3.30 -10.07 13.16
N ARG A 23 2.90 -11.02 12.30
CA ARG A 23 1.60 -11.71 12.43
C ARG A 23 1.47 -12.47 13.75
N ALA A 24 2.51 -13.19 14.17
CA ALA A 24 2.51 -13.90 15.44
C ALA A 24 2.41 -12.97 16.66
N ALA A 25 2.84 -11.72 16.51
CA ALA A 25 2.75 -10.68 17.53
C ALA A 25 1.52 -9.78 17.39
N GLU A 26 0.62 -10.08 16.43
CA GLU A 26 -0.56 -9.27 16.11
C GLU A 26 -0.22 -7.79 15.77
N VAL A 27 0.98 -7.58 15.21
CA VAL A 27 1.45 -6.25 14.78
C VAL A 27 1.20 -6.09 13.28
N PRO A 28 0.46 -5.04 12.86
CA PRO A 28 0.26 -4.76 11.43
C PRO A 28 1.60 -4.55 10.72
N ILE A 29 1.77 -5.16 9.56
CA ILE A 29 2.96 -4.98 8.74
C ILE A 29 2.60 -4.32 7.42
N ILE A 30 3.21 -3.17 7.17
CA ILE A 30 3.01 -2.36 5.98
C ILE A 30 4.28 -2.50 5.14
N VAL A 31 4.10 -2.74 3.86
CA VAL A 31 5.20 -2.86 2.89
C VAL A 31 5.03 -1.82 1.79
N ASP A 32 6.04 -0.97 1.64
CA ASP A 32 6.23 -0.17 0.45
C ASP A 32 7.01 -1.05 -0.56
N PRO A 33 6.33 -1.52 -1.62
CA PRO A 33 6.86 -2.61 -2.44
C PRO A 33 7.78 -2.10 -3.55
N LYS A 34 8.61 -3.01 -4.09
CA LYS A 34 9.41 -2.74 -5.28
C LYS A 34 9.40 -3.93 -6.23
N GLY A 35 9.41 -3.64 -7.55
CA GLY A 35 9.38 -4.66 -8.60
C GLY A 35 7.97 -5.23 -8.82
N GLY A 36 7.88 -6.24 -9.68
CA GLY A 36 6.60 -6.84 -10.09
C GLY A 36 6.22 -8.11 -9.32
N ASP A 37 7.13 -8.70 -8.53
CA ASP A 37 6.87 -9.93 -7.79
C ASP A 37 6.55 -9.65 -6.31
N TYR A 38 5.27 -9.66 -5.98
CA TYR A 38 4.78 -9.45 -4.62
C TYR A 38 4.63 -10.74 -3.82
N SER A 39 5.06 -11.87 -4.33
CA SER A 39 5.01 -13.16 -3.61
C SER A 39 5.84 -13.12 -2.32
N ALA A 40 6.92 -12.33 -2.31
CA ALA A 40 7.76 -12.11 -1.14
C ALA A 40 7.04 -11.36 0.01
N TYR A 41 5.93 -10.67 -0.28
CA TYR A 41 5.16 -9.91 0.70
C TYR A 41 3.92 -10.64 1.21
N ARG A 42 3.75 -11.93 0.85
CA ARG A 42 2.62 -12.76 1.26
C ARG A 42 2.36 -12.67 2.76
N GLY A 43 1.10 -12.38 3.10
CA GLY A 43 0.66 -12.21 4.48
C GLY A 43 0.92 -10.83 5.08
N ALA A 44 1.38 -9.85 4.30
CA ALA A 44 1.44 -8.47 4.75
C ALA A 44 0.05 -7.91 5.00
N SER A 45 -0.08 -7.04 6.00
CA SER A 45 -1.36 -6.39 6.32
C SER A 45 -1.73 -5.35 5.25
N VAL A 46 -0.74 -4.60 4.76
CA VAL A 46 -0.94 -3.61 3.69
C VAL A 46 0.30 -3.56 2.80
N VAL A 47 0.09 -3.55 1.49
CA VAL A 47 1.09 -3.11 0.50
C VAL A 47 0.65 -1.79 -0.13
N THR A 48 1.59 -0.92 -0.48
CA THR A 48 1.30 0.46 -0.90
C THR A 48 1.83 0.79 -2.30
N PRO A 49 1.46 0.03 -3.36
CA PRO A 49 1.90 0.34 -4.70
C PRO A 49 1.32 1.67 -5.20
N ASN A 50 2.06 2.37 -6.05
CA ASN A 50 1.47 3.37 -6.92
C ASN A 50 0.81 2.70 -8.14
N ARG A 51 0.09 3.50 -8.97
CA ARG A 51 -0.62 3.00 -10.15
C ARG A 51 0.29 2.19 -11.10
N ARG A 52 1.53 2.66 -11.35
CA ARG A 52 2.48 1.99 -12.23
C ARG A 52 2.97 0.66 -11.64
N GLU A 53 3.30 0.66 -10.36
CA GLU A 53 3.75 -0.54 -9.65
C GLU A 53 2.63 -1.60 -9.57
N LEU A 54 1.38 -1.15 -9.39
CA LEU A 54 0.22 -2.04 -9.46
C LEU A 54 0.08 -2.69 -10.84
N ALA A 55 0.22 -1.92 -11.93
CA ALA A 55 0.17 -2.45 -13.29
C ALA A 55 1.28 -3.48 -13.54
N GLU A 56 2.49 -3.18 -13.08
CA GLU A 56 3.65 -4.06 -13.21
C GLU A 56 3.44 -5.38 -12.42
N ALA A 57 2.95 -5.29 -11.18
CA ALA A 57 2.77 -6.46 -10.32
C ALA A 57 1.57 -7.33 -10.71
N SER A 58 0.48 -6.74 -11.17
CA SER A 58 -0.74 -7.46 -11.55
C SER A 58 -0.74 -7.95 -13.00
N GLY A 59 0.03 -7.29 -13.89
CA GLY A 59 -0.04 -7.48 -15.33
C GLY A 59 -1.37 -7.04 -15.96
N MET A 60 -2.17 -6.24 -15.22
CA MET A 60 -3.51 -5.81 -15.61
C MET A 60 -3.55 -4.31 -15.98
N PRO A 61 -4.53 -3.87 -16.78
CA PRO A 61 -4.75 -2.45 -17.00
C PRO A 61 -5.18 -1.75 -15.72
N VAL A 62 -4.78 -0.47 -15.57
CA VAL A 62 -5.04 0.36 -14.37
C VAL A 62 -5.42 1.79 -14.74
N THR A 63 -6.06 1.98 -15.90
CA THR A 63 -6.41 3.31 -16.43
C THR A 63 -7.58 3.91 -15.68
N THR A 64 -8.64 3.14 -15.48
CA THR A 64 -9.85 3.53 -14.75
C THR A 64 -9.79 3.08 -13.29
N LEU A 65 -10.59 3.69 -12.39
CA LEU A 65 -10.70 3.24 -11.01
C LEU A 65 -11.20 1.80 -10.89
N ALA A 66 -12.11 1.38 -11.77
CA ALA A 66 -12.60 0.00 -11.78
C ALA A 66 -11.50 -0.99 -12.15
N GLU A 67 -10.63 -0.64 -13.10
CA GLU A 67 -9.46 -1.45 -13.44
C GLU A 67 -8.44 -1.49 -12.29
N VAL A 68 -8.19 -0.37 -11.63
CA VAL A 68 -7.34 -0.29 -10.44
C VAL A 68 -7.88 -1.20 -9.32
N GLU A 69 -9.19 -1.13 -9.04
CA GLU A 69 -9.82 -2.01 -8.06
C GLU A 69 -9.65 -3.48 -8.43
N ALA A 70 -9.94 -3.84 -9.68
CA ALA A 70 -9.83 -5.22 -10.16
C ALA A 70 -8.38 -5.74 -10.06
N ALA A 71 -7.40 -4.93 -10.47
CA ALA A 71 -5.98 -5.27 -10.41
C ALA A 71 -5.50 -5.42 -8.95
N ALA A 72 -5.88 -4.49 -8.07
CA ALA A 72 -5.52 -4.53 -6.66
C ALA A 72 -6.14 -5.74 -5.94
N ARG A 73 -7.38 -6.08 -6.27
CA ARG A 73 -8.07 -7.25 -5.71
C ARG A 73 -7.42 -8.55 -6.17
N ALA A 74 -7.12 -8.68 -7.47
CA ALA A 74 -6.42 -9.84 -8.01
C ALA A 74 -5.02 -10.01 -7.35
N LEU A 75 -4.32 -8.90 -7.11
CA LEU A 75 -3.03 -8.91 -6.43
C LEU A 75 -3.17 -9.32 -4.96
N ALA A 76 -4.16 -8.78 -4.24
CA ALA A 76 -4.43 -9.13 -2.84
C ALA A 76 -4.70 -10.62 -2.70
N ASP A 77 -5.62 -11.16 -3.50
CA ASP A 77 -6.02 -12.57 -3.44
C ASP A 77 -4.89 -13.49 -3.90
N GLY A 78 -4.21 -13.17 -5.00
CA GLY A 78 -3.11 -13.97 -5.58
C GLY A 78 -1.88 -14.05 -4.68
N CYS A 79 -1.53 -12.94 -4.02
CA CYS A 79 -0.38 -12.87 -3.13
C CYS A 79 -0.73 -13.10 -1.65
N GLY A 80 -2.00 -13.31 -1.29
CA GLY A 80 -2.44 -13.52 0.09
C GLY A 80 -2.16 -12.32 0.99
N LEU A 81 -2.42 -11.11 0.47
CA LEU A 81 -2.32 -9.84 1.21
C LEU A 81 -3.66 -9.54 1.87
N GLU A 82 -3.67 -8.82 2.98
CA GLU A 82 -4.93 -8.40 3.62
C GLU A 82 -5.53 -7.18 2.90
N HIS A 83 -4.68 -6.22 2.53
CA HIS A 83 -5.09 -4.99 1.84
C HIS A 83 -4.06 -4.56 0.80
N VAL A 84 -4.53 -3.89 -0.26
CA VAL A 84 -3.71 -3.12 -1.19
C VAL A 84 -4.16 -1.67 -1.14
N LEU A 85 -3.29 -0.76 -0.71
CA LEU A 85 -3.51 0.68 -0.74
C LEU A 85 -2.81 1.27 -1.96
N VAL A 86 -3.57 1.57 -3.00
CA VAL A 86 -3.01 2.14 -4.23
C VAL A 86 -2.97 3.66 -4.15
N THR A 87 -1.78 4.24 -4.34
CA THR A 87 -1.64 5.70 -4.48
C THR A 87 -1.87 6.12 -5.93
N LEU A 88 -2.73 7.12 -6.14
CA LEU A 88 -3.23 7.55 -7.44
C LEU A 88 -2.82 9.00 -7.79
N SER A 89 -1.76 9.50 -7.16
CA SER A 89 -1.30 10.90 -7.32
C SER A 89 -2.42 11.90 -7.03
N GLN A 90 -2.75 12.74 -8.00
CA GLN A 90 -3.81 13.75 -7.88
C GLN A 90 -5.23 13.19 -7.65
N ASP A 91 -5.45 11.90 -7.92
CA ASP A 91 -6.74 11.23 -7.71
C ASP A 91 -6.89 10.70 -6.27
N GLY A 92 -5.83 10.81 -5.44
CA GLY A 92 -5.84 10.36 -4.05
C GLY A 92 -5.43 8.91 -3.87
N MET A 93 -6.22 8.12 -3.15
CA MET A 93 -5.89 6.74 -2.79
C MET A 93 -7.13 5.85 -2.81
N ILE A 94 -6.92 4.57 -3.07
CA ILE A 94 -7.93 3.53 -2.93
C ILE A 94 -7.39 2.38 -2.08
N LEU A 95 -8.12 2.02 -1.03
CA LEU A 95 -7.86 0.83 -0.23
C LEU A 95 -8.74 -0.31 -0.72
N VAL A 96 -8.13 -1.38 -1.14
CA VAL A 96 -8.80 -2.59 -1.62
C VAL A 96 -8.49 -3.74 -0.68
N PRO A 97 -9.46 -4.19 0.13
CA PRO A 97 -9.30 -5.38 0.97
C PRO A 97 -9.39 -6.66 0.14
N ALA A 98 -8.75 -7.71 0.60
CA ALA A 98 -8.93 -9.06 0.06
C ALA A 98 -10.36 -9.59 0.30
N GLY A 99 -10.73 -10.67 -0.40
CA GLY A 99 -11.95 -11.40 -0.12
C GLY A 99 -13.25 -10.67 -0.47
N GLY A 100 -13.22 -9.68 -1.36
CA GLY A 100 -14.42 -9.01 -1.86
C GLY A 100 -15.08 -8.01 -0.90
N ALA A 101 -14.43 -7.64 0.21
CA ALA A 101 -14.93 -6.60 1.10
C ALA A 101 -14.99 -5.23 0.39
N PRO A 102 -15.85 -4.28 0.86
CA PRO A 102 -15.97 -2.96 0.27
C PRO A 102 -14.64 -2.19 0.25
N ILE A 103 -14.41 -1.46 -0.84
CA ILE A 103 -13.27 -0.55 -0.97
C ILE A 103 -13.50 0.74 -0.18
N ASP A 104 -12.40 1.42 0.20
CA ASP A 104 -12.45 2.80 0.72
C ASP A 104 -11.62 3.70 -0.21
N THR A 105 -12.22 4.80 -0.68
CA THR A 105 -11.57 5.78 -1.55
C THR A 105 -11.38 7.10 -0.81
N VAL A 106 -10.19 7.67 -0.92
CA VAL A 106 -9.86 8.97 -0.34
C VAL A 106 -9.36 9.87 -1.46
N SER A 107 -10.16 10.88 -1.81
CA SER A 107 -9.77 11.89 -2.80
C SER A 107 -8.56 12.67 -2.31
N ALA A 108 -7.66 13.07 -3.22
CA ALA A 108 -6.52 13.87 -2.87
C ALA A 108 -6.94 15.15 -2.15
N SER A 109 -6.22 15.50 -1.09
CA SER A 109 -6.40 16.75 -0.36
C SER A 109 -5.70 17.90 -1.12
N ALA A 110 -6.09 18.12 -2.39
CA ALA A 110 -5.30 18.88 -3.33
C ALA A 110 -5.25 20.39 -3.02
N ARG A 111 -4.08 20.85 -2.69
CA ARG A 111 -3.58 22.17 -3.13
C ARG A 111 -2.35 21.91 -4.00
N ALA A 112 -2.24 22.63 -5.13
CA ALA A 112 -1.23 22.52 -6.19
C ALA A 112 0.06 21.80 -5.76
N VAL A 113 0.23 20.57 -6.23
CA VAL A 113 1.42 19.76 -5.96
C VAL A 113 2.53 20.28 -6.88
N PHE A 114 3.53 20.95 -6.30
CA PHE A 114 4.72 21.41 -7.04
C PHE A 114 5.81 20.35 -7.09
N ASP A 115 5.86 19.42 -6.15
CA ASP A 115 6.80 18.30 -6.12
C ASP A 115 6.13 17.08 -5.47
N VAL A 116 6.18 15.92 -6.15
CA VAL A 116 5.65 14.65 -5.64
C VAL A 116 6.73 13.78 -5.00
N SER A 117 7.99 14.29 -4.93
CA SER A 117 9.10 13.57 -4.30
C SER A 117 8.84 13.39 -2.81
N GLY A 118 8.80 12.13 -2.37
CA GLY A 118 8.58 11.79 -0.95
C GLY A 118 7.12 11.68 -0.51
N ALA A 119 6.15 12.00 -1.37
CA ALA A 119 4.74 11.83 -1.02
C ALA A 119 4.40 10.36 -0.69
N GLY A 120 4.93 9.40 -1.46
CA GLY A 120 4.78 7.97 -1.18
C GLY A 120 5.36 7.56 0.18
N ASP A 121 6.60 7.98 0.47
CA ASP A 121 7.26 7.72 1.77
C ASP A 121 6.45 8.31 2.93
N THR A 122 5.91 9.53 2.74
CA THR A 122 5.05 10.20 3.73
C THR A 122 3.76 9.43 3.98
N VAL A 123 3.12 8.90 2.91
CA VAL A 123 1.94 8.03 3.03
C VAL A 123 2.26 6.82 3.90
N VAL A 124 3.31 6.09 3.57
CA VAL A 124 3.66 4.83 4.25
C VAL A 124 4.04 5.10 5.70
N ALA A 125 4.84 6.14 5.97
CA ALA A 125 5.25 6.50 7.32
C ALA A 125 4.06 6.93 8.19
N THR A 126 3.17 7.77 7.64
CA THR A 126 1.98 8.26 8.36
C THR A 126 0.97 7.14 8.61
N LEU A 127 0.75 6.27 7.62
CA LEU A 127 -0.10 5.09 7.77
C LEU A 127 0.43 4.19 8.90
N ALA A 128 1.74 3.92 8.91
CA ALA A 128 2.39 3.10 9.93
C ALA A 128 2.25 3.72 11.33
N ALA A 129 2.48 5.02 11.46
CA ALA A 129 2.34 5.74 12.73
C ALA A 129 0.88 5.73 13.21
N GLY A 130 -0.09 5.95 12.32
CA GLY A 130 -1.51 5.91 12.63
C GLY A 130 -1.96 4.55 13.15
N LEU A 131 -1.60 3.47 12.46
CA LEU A 131 -1.95 2.11 12.86
C LEU A 131 -1.24 1.72 14.17
N ALA A 132 0.02 2.10 14.35
CA ALA A 132 0.75 1.87 15.60
C ALA A 132 0.13 2.64 16.78
N GLY A 133 -0.46 3.81 16.52
CA GLY A 133 -1.22 4.60 17.48
C GLY A 133 -2.65 4.10 17.76
N GLY A 134 -3.06 2.99 17.13
CA GLY A 134 -4.38 2.38 17.33
C GLY A 134 -5.50 2.98 16.49
N LEU A 135 -5.18 3.78 15.46
CA LEU A 135 -6.20 4.27 14.54
C LEU A 135 -6.77 3.10 13.71
N ALA A 136 -8.07 3.13 13.48
CA ALA A 136 -8.67 2.24 12.48
C ALA A 136 -8.10 2.56 11.08
N MET A 137 -8.03 1.55 10.20
CA MET A 137 -7.46 1.65 8.86
C MET A 137 -8.04 2.84 8.07
N SER A 138 -9.36 3.02 8.09
CA SER A 138 -10.05 4.12 7.40
C SER A 138 -9.61 5.51 7.86
N TRP A 139 -9.29 5.70 9.13
CA TRP A 139 -8.75 6.95 9.64
C TRP A 139 -7.25 7.11 9.34
N ALA A 140 -6.49 6.03 9.43
CA ALA A 140 -5.06 6.04 9.13
C ALA A 140 -4.78 6.42 7.67
N ILE A 141 -5.57 5.91 6.70
CA ILE A 141 -5.44 6.29 5.29
C ILE A 141 -5.83 7.75 5.03
N ARG A 142 -6.86 8.28 5.70
CA ARG A 142 -7.24 9.71 5.59
C ARG A 142 -6.15 10.62 6.13
N LEU A 143 -5.56 10.24 7.26
CA LEU A 143 -4.42 10.97 7.84
C LEU A 143 -3.20 10.93 6.91
N ALA A 144 -2.88 9.75 6.33
CA ALA A 144 -1.79 9.58 5.38
C ALA A 144 -2.00 10.43 4.11
N ASN A 145 -3.23 10.46 3.59
CA ASN A 145 -3.59 11.29 2.43
C ASN A 145 -3.44 12.79 2.73
N ALA A 146 -3.88 13.24 3.92
CA ALA A 146 -3.72 14.62 4.32
C ALA A 146 -2.25 15.01 4.48
N ALA A 147 -1.42 14.14 5.08
CA ALA A 147 0.01 14.37 5.24
C ALA A 147 0.75 14.44 3.89
N ALA A 148 0.40 13.56 2.94
CA ALA A 148 0.98 13.58 1.60
C ALA A 148 0.65 14.84 0.79
N GLY A 149 -0.43 15.54 1.13
CA GLY A 149 -0.80 16.80 0.49
C GLY A 149 -0.08 18.04 1.04
N VAL A 150 0.85 17.87 1.98
CA VAL A 150 1.60 18.96 2.63
C VAL A 150 3.07 18.98 2.21
N VAL A 151 3.58 17.89 1.63
CA VAL A 151 4.97 17.70 1.18
C VAL A 151 5.14 17.96 -0.29
#